data_2292ddee19e3627c2659f43cba852d8c
#
_entry.id   2292ddee19e3627c2659f43cba852d8c
#
_cell.length_a   1.000
_cell.length_b   1.000
_cell.length_c   1.000
_cell.angle_alpha   90.00
_cell.angle_beta   90.00
_cell.angle_gamma   90.00
#
_symmetry.space_group_name_H-M   'P 1'
#
loop_
_entity.id
_entity.type
_entity.pdbx_description
1 polymer ?
#
loop_
_entity_poly.entity_id
_entity_poly.type
_entity_poly.pdbx_seq_one_letter_code
_entity_poly.pdbx_strand_id
1 'polypeptide(L)'
;LIQEELHDVETPQTKEKLERLESLDKVKLAASVMEKVRPQKMERIVGQERAVEAMRSKVASVYPQHILLYGPPGVGKTTAARIILEEAKKLPYTPFSVDAPFVETDGTTLRWDARDMTNPLIGSVHDPIYQGARRDLADTGIPEPKPGLVTDAHGGILFIDEIGEMDPLLLNKLLKVLEDKRVKFDSAYYDASDPAVPAYIRKLFAEGAPADFILIGATTRSPQEINPAIRSRCAEVYFEPLNGTDIQAIVRNAAHDLSVSLEDGVAEYISEFTVEGRKAINLLADMYGYAVYKQGSGENTIITLEDAKHVVRIGHFVPYAAEKASSLPVAGKVFGLGVSGYLGSVIEIEAVAFPAREAGKGYFRFNDTAGSMAKDSLFNAAAVVRAVTGKEISDFDINVNFVGGGQIDGPSAGTAVTVALISALTGKKVRQDAAVTGEISVSGQVRAVGGIFEKAYGASRAGMKDMIIPVENKDEITKHHLNLN
;
A
#
# COMPACT_ATOMS: atom_id res chain seq x y z
N LEU A 1 51.19 2.66 42.85
CA LEU A 1 51.10 3.65 41.75
C LEU A 1 51.30 2.92 40.42
N ILE A 2 50.26 2.30 39.92
CA ILE A 2 50.18 1.78 38.55
C ILE A 2 49.36 2.86 37.81
N GLN A 3 50.03 3.68 37.01
CA GLN A 3 49.41 4.50 36.00
C GLN A 3 48.86 3.54 34.96
N GLU A 4 47.54 3.52 34.82
CA GLU A 4 46.85 2.95 33.65
C GLU A 4 47.37 3.75 32.43
N GLU A 5 48.22 3.15 31.62
CA GLU A 5 48.44 3.56 30.26
C GLU A 5 47.11 3.38 29.50
N LEU A 6 46.37 4.48 29.39
CA LEU A 6 45.34 4.62 28.36
C LEU A 6 46.06 4.47 27.02
N HIS A 7 46.01 3.29 26.44
CA HIS A 7 46.38 3.06 25.06
C HIS A 7 45.52 4.00 24.20
N ASP A 8 46.18 5.01 23.64
CA ASP A 8 45.58 5.90 22.64
C ASP A 8 45.18 5.02 21.44
N VAL A 9 43.90 4.60 21.42
CA VAL A 9 43.34 3.67 20.42
C VAL A 9 43.31 4.32 19.02
N GLU A 10 43.56 5.62 18.95
CA GLU A 10 43.53 6.39 17.72
C GLU A 10 44.89 6.43 17.04
N THR A 11 45.01 5.63 15.99
CA THR A 11 46.14 5.76 15.07
C THR A 11 45.99 7.00 14.17
N PRO A 12 47.08 7.53 13.58
CA PRO A 12 46.96 8.64 12.61
C PRO A 12 45.96 8.35 11.49
N GLN A 13 45.87 7.10 11.04
CA GLN A 13 44.92 6.67 10.02
C GLN A 13 43.45 6.68 10.50
N THR A 14 43.19 6.36 11.77
CA THR A 14 41.84 6.41 12.33
C THR A 14 41.39 7.84 12.55
N LYS A 15 42.32 8.77 12.92
CA LYS A 15 42.04 10.21 13.03
C LYS A 15 41.70 10.81 11.67
N GLU A 16 42.47 10.49 10.64
CA GLU A 16 42.20 10.95 9.26
C GLU A 16 40.83 10.45 8.75
N LYS A 17 40.47 9.21 9.07
CA LYS A 17 39.13 8.66 8.73
C LYS A 17 38.02 9.38 9.48
N LEU A 18 38.20 9.68 10.75
CA LEU A 18 37.24 10.44 11.55
C LEU A 18 37.05 11.86 11.00
N GLU A 19 38.15 12.59 10.76
CA GLU A 19 38.12 13.94 10.17
C GLU A 19 37.40 13.94 8.80
N ARG A 20 37.63 12.89 7.99
CA ARG A 20 36.94 12.73 6.72
C ARG A 20 35.45 12.50 6.93
N LEU A 21 35.02 11.64 7.88
CA LEU A 21 33.61 11.44 8.22
C LEU A 21 32.95 12.73 8.72
N GLU A 22 33.60 13.43 9.64
CA GLU A 22 33.09 14.72 10.13
C GLU A 22 32.99 15.79 9.04
N SER A 23 33.92 15.79 8.06
CA SER A 23 33.85 16.66 6.89
C SER A 23 32.66 16.31 5.98
N LEU A 24 32.37 15.02 5.81
CA LEU A 24 31.20 14.56 5.06
C LEU A 24 29.89 14.89 5.77
N ASP A 25 29.84 14.79 7.10
CA ASP A 25 28.65 15.16 7.89
C ASP A 25 28.30 16.67 7.79
N LYS A 26 29.28 17.51 7.49
CA LYS A 26 29.08 18.95 7.24
C LYS A 26 28.46 19.25 5.88
N VAL A 27 28.59 18.31 4.93
CA VAL A 27 28.02 18.44 3.58
C VAL A 27 26.58 17.92 3.60
N LYS A 28 25.66 18.84 3.84
CA LYS A 28 24.21 18.52 3.79
C LYS A 28 23.65 18.99 2.46
N LEU A 29 23.05 18.07 1.71
CA LEU A 29 22.16 18.44 0.62
C LEU A 29 20.89 19.08 1.21
N ALA A 30 20.21 19.89 0.39
CA ALA A 30 18.89 20.41 0.79
C ALA A 30 17.95 19.26 1.15
N ALA A 31 17.05 19.47 2.10
CA ALA A 31 16.00 18.51 2.43
C ALA A 31 15.20 18.17 1.17
N SER A 32 14.80 16.91 1.03
CA SER A 32 13.94 16.50 -0.09
C SER A 32 12.59 17.24 -0.03
N VAL A 33 11.99 17.48 -1.20
CA VAL A 33 10.64 18.07 -1.26
C VAL A 33 9.67 17.30 -0.38
N MET A 34 9.75 15.96 -0.40
CA MET A 34 8.91 15.07 0.40
C MET A 34 9.04 15.30 1.91
N GLU A 35 10.23 15.63 2.40
CA GLU A 35 10.43 15.96 3.82
C GLU A 35 9.83 17.31 4.19
N LYS A 36 10.01 18.31 3.30
CA LYS A 36 9.49 19.68 3.51
C LYS A 36 7.96 19.73 3.58
N VAL A 37 7.29 18.98 2.69
CA VAL A 37 5.81 19.01 2.56
C VAL A 37 5.11 17.94 3.38
N ARG A 38 5.87 17.15 4.17
CA ARG A 38 5.27 16.08 5.01
C ARG A 38 4.33 16.69 6.05
N PRO A 39 3.05 16.26 6.11
CA PRO A 39 2.12 16.71 7.13
C PRO A 39 2.67 16.50 8.55
N GLN A 40 2.50 17.51 9.41
CA GLN A 40 2.90 17.47 10.82
C GLN A 40 1.70 17.36 11.76
N LYS A 41 0.47 17.41 11.22
CA LYS A 41 -0.80 17.30 11.94
C LYS A 41 -1.75 16.40 11.20
N MET A 42 -2.58 15.66 11.92
CA MET A 42 -3.55 14.72 11.35
C MET A 42 -4.57 15.41 10.42
N GLU A 43 -4.95 16.65 10.72
CA GLU A 43 -5.90 17.43 9.91
C GLU A 43 -5.37 17.78 8.52
N ARG A 44 -4.05 17.65 8.31
CA ARG A 44 -3.42 17.85 7.00
C ARG A 44 -3.33 16.58 6.15
N ILE A 45 -3.75 15.44 6.68
CA ILE A 45 -3.86 14.19 5.92
C ILE A 45 -5.18 14.22 5.17
N VAL A 46 -5.12 14.52 3.89
CA VAL A 46 -6.29 14.75 3.03
C VAL A 46 -6.99 13.44 2.69
N GLY A 47 -8.33 13.44 2.73
CA GLY A 47 -9.19 12.34 2.27
C GLY A 47 -9.19 11.11 3.19
N GLN A 48 -8.71 11.23 4.45
CA GLN A 48 -8.55 10.10 5.36
C GLN A 48 -9.23 10.34 6.73
N GLU A 49 -10.27 11.14 6.79
CA GLU A 49 -10.90 11.57 8.03
C GLU A 49 -11.34 10.38 8.89
N ARG A 50 -11.92 9.34 8.27
CA ARG A 50 -12.38 8.12 8.96
C ARG A 50 -11.22 7.30 9.51
N ALA A 51 -10.15 7.13 8.71
CA ALA A 51 -8.96 6.41 9.14
C ALA A 51 -8.27 7.13 10.30
N VAL A 52 -8.17 8.46 10.23
CA VAL A 52 -7.61 9.32 11.28
C VAL A 52 -8.41 9.18 12.59
N GLU A 53 -9.74 9.27 12.52
CA GLU A 53 -10.62 9.09 13.67
C GLU A 53 -10.49 7.69 14.28
N ALA A 54 -10.46 6.65 13.43
CA ALA A 54 -10.26 5.28 13.87
C ALA A 54 -8.89 5.09 14.55
N MET A 55 -7.82 5.68 14.03
CA MET A 55 -6.50 5.64 14.65
C MET A 55 -6.49 6.35 16.00
N ARG A 56 -7.08 7.53 16.10
CA ARG A 56 -7.20 8.27 17.38
C ARG A 56 -7.91 7.44 18.44
N SER A 57 -9.04 6.82 18.10
CA SER A 57 -9.80 5.98 19.03
C SER A 57 -9.06 4.75 19.53
N LYS A 58 -8.14 4.21 18.73
CA LYS A 58 -7.43 2.95 19.02
C LYS A 58 -6.06 3.17 19.65
N VAL A 59 -5.31 4.19 19.23
CA VAL A 59 -3.93 4.45 19.68
C VAL A 59 -3.89 5.53 20.76
N ALA A 60 -4.57 6.65 20.58
CA ALA A 60 -4.62 7.74 21.55
C ALA A 60 -5.66 7.46 22.64
N SER A 61 -5.56 6.31 23.31
CA SER A 61 -6.50 5.84 24.33
C SER A 61 -5.75 5.40 25.61
N VAL A 62 -6.52 5.16 26.68
CA VAL A 62 -5.98 4.59 27.93
C VAL A 62 -5.37 3.20 27.71
N TYR A 63 -5.96 2.44 26.77
CA TYR A 63 -5.51 1.08 26.41
C TYR A 63 -5.24 1.04 24.91
N PRO A 64 -4.06 1.48 24.45
CA PRO A 64 -3.71 1.46 23.03
C PRO A 64 -3.75 0.04 22.47
N GLN A 65 -4.22 -0.07 21.24
CA GLN A 65 -4.35 -1.34 20.52
C GLN A 65 -3.30 -1.43 19.41
N HIS A 66 -2.83 -2.64 19.11
CA HIS A 66 -2.12 -2.91 17.87
C HIS A 66 -3.06 -2.69 16.70
N ILE A 67 -2.57 -2.13 15.60
CA ILE A 67 -3.39 -1.84 14.42
C ILE A 67 -2.73 -2.29 13.12
N LEU A 68 -3.57 -2.68 12.17
CA LEU A 68 -3.20 -2.90 10.78
C LEU A 68 -3.83 -1.82 9.91
N LEU A 69 -3.00 -1.11 9.15
CA LEU A 69 -3.40 -0.07 8.21
C LEU A 69 -3.47 -0.66 6.80
N TYR A 70 -4.66 -0.79 6.27
CA TYR A 70 -4.90 -1.22 4.90
C TYR A 70 -5.10 -0.01 3.99
N GLY A 71 -4.67 -0.11 2.75
CA GLY A 71 -4.97 0.91 1.74
C GLY A 71 -3.88 1.06 0.70
N PRO A 72 -4.16 1.84 -0.38
CA PRO A 72 -3.24 2.04 -1.49
C PRO A 72 -1.90 2.68 -1.07
N PRO A 73 -0.86 2.59 -1.90
CA PRO A 73 0.38 3.32 -1.65
C PRO A 73 0.16 4.84 -1.72
N GLY A 74 0.93 5.59 -0.96
CA GLY A 74 0.95 7.06 -1.03
C GLY A 74 -0.27 7.79 -0.48
N VAL A 75 -1.16 7.13 0.29
CA VAL A 75 -2.36 7.73 0.91
C VAL A 75 -2.10 8.29 2.32
N GLY A 76 -0.87 8.20 2.84
CA GLY A 76 -0.50 8.81 4.13
C GLY A 76 -0.42 7.87 5.33
N LYS A 77 -0.47 6.53 5.17
CA LYS A 77 -0.40 5.54 6.27
C LYS A 77 0.77 5.77 7.22
N THR A 78 1.99 5.83 6.69
CA THR A 78 3.21 6.04 7.48
C THR A 78 3.23 7.40 8.17
N THR A 79 2.75 8.44 7.48
CA THR A 79 2.64 9.79 8.05
C THR A 79 1.66 9.82 9.22
N ALA A 80 0.49 9.20 9.07
CA ALA A 80 -0.51 9.08 10.13
C ALA A 80 0.03 8.34 11.35
N ALA A 81 0.78 7.23 11.13
CA ALA A 81 1.38 6.46 12.21
C ALA A 81 2.38 7.26 13.05
N ARG A 82 3.16 8.15 12.44
CA ARG A 82 4.07 9.04 13.18
C ARG A 82 3.32 10.11 13.97
N ILE A 83 2.36 10.76 13.31
CA ILE A 83 1.63 11.87 13.92
C ILE A 83 0.77 11.39 15.09
N ILE A 84 0.16 10.19 15.00
CA ILE A 84 -0.70 9.68 16.07
C ILE A 84 0.08 9.48 17.38
N LEU A 85 1.34 9.06 17.34
CA LEU A 85 2.19 8.97 18.52
C LEU A 85 2.45 10.35 19.12
N GLU A 86 2.79 11.33 18.27
CA GLU A 86 3.04 12.70 18.74
C GLU A 86 1.79 13.37 19.32
N GLU A 87 0.59 13.02 18.85
CA GLU A 87 -0.67 13.42 19.47
C GLU A 87 -0.88 12.69 20.81
N ALA A 88 -0.68 11.36 20.83
CA ALA A 88 -0.89 10.54 22.02
C ALA A 88 0.02 10.94 23.18
N LYS A 89 1.29 11.27 22.93
CA LYS A 89 2.24 11.77 23.92
C LYS A 89 1.75 13.00 24.69
N LYS A 90 0.92 13.82 24.07
CA LYS A 90 0.38 15.07 24.66
C LYS A 90 -0.85 14.84 25.54
N LEU A 91 -1.43 13.66 25.48
CA LEU A 91 -2.67 13.33 26.18
C LEU A 91 -2.35 12.69 27.54
N PRO A 92 -2.84 13.25 28.68
CA PRO A 92 -2.45 12.81 30.02
C PRO A 92 -2.96 11.41 30.39
N TYR A 93 -3.89 10.86 29.62
CA TYR A 93 -4.50 9.56 29.89
C TYR A 93 -3.91 8.41 29.07
N THR A 94 -3.00 8.70 28.12
CA THR A 94 -2.31 7.65 27.36
C THR A 94 -1.10 7.13 28.12
N PRO A 95 -0.67 5.88 27.90
CA PRO A 95 0.52 5.32 28.57
C PRO A 95 1.84 5.78 27.92
N PHE A 96 1.81 6.52 26.83
CA PHE A 96 3.00 6.96 26.13
C PHE A 96 3.70 8.09 26.89
N SER A 97 4.98 7.91 27.17
CA SER A 97 5.82 8.98 27.71
C SER A 97 6.15 10.02 26.64
N VAL A 98 6.62 11.19 27.07
CA VAL A 98 7.09 12.26 26.13
C VAL A 98 8.21 11.74 25.21
N ASP A 99 9.07 10.87 25.72
CA ASP A 99 10.20 10.29 24.99
C ASP A 99 9.86 8.94 24.33
N ALA A 100 8.58 8.55 24.27
CA ALA A 100 8.17 7.29 23.66
C ALA A 100 8.73 7.16 22.23
N PRO A 101 9.46 6.08 21.88
CA PRO A 101 10.12 5.96 20.59
C PRO A 101 9.13 5.62 19.48
N PHE A 102 9.43 6.09 18.26
CA PHE A 102 8.83 5.63 17.02
C PHE A 102 9.89 4.91 16.21
N VAL A 103 9.84 3.58 16.19
CA VAL A 103 10.77 2.74 15.44
C VAL A 103 10.10 2.29 14.15
N GLU A 104 10.73 2.56 13.02
CA GLU A 104 10.22 2.26 11.68
C GLU A 104 11.10 1.23 10.99
N THR A 105 10.48 0.26 10.34
CA THR A 105 11.14 -0.73 9.51
C THR A 105 10.25 -1.15 8.35
N ASP A 106 10.83 -1.85 7.37
CA ASP A 106 10.13 -2.33 6.18
C ASP A 106 10.11 -3.87 6.17
N GLY A 107 8.91 -4.45 6.08
CA GLY A 107 8.69 -5.89 6.06
C GLY A 107 9.35 -6.60 4.88
N THR A 108 9.56 -5.91 3.77
CA THR A 108 10.24 -6.46 2.58
C THR A 108 11.73 -6.70 2.81
N THR A 109 12.34 -5.93 3.70
CA THR A 109 13.78 -6.03 4.03
C THR A 109 14.06 -6.99 5.18
N LEU A 110 13.04 -7.31 5.96
CA LEU A 110 13.14 -8.22 7.10
C LEU A 110 13.10 -9.68 6.62
N ARG A 111 14.27 -10.31 6.53
CA ARG A 111 14.41 -11.72 6.16
C ARG A 111 14.83 -12.56 7.36
N TRP A 112 14.35 -13.79 7.39
CA TRP A 112 14.84 -14.80 8.31
C TRP A 112 15.87 -15.65 7.59
N ASP A 113 17.14 -15.56 8.02
CA ASP A 113 18.18 -16.52 7.61
C ASP A 113 18.60 -17.33 8.86
N ALA A 114 18.42 -18.63 8.80
CA ALA A 114 18.84 -19.53 9.89
C ALA A 114 20.37 -19.57 10.08
N ARG A 115 21.13 -19.09 9.09
CA ARG A 115 22.60 -19.01 9.11
C ARG A 115 23.09 -17.64 9.57
N ASP A 116 22.27 -16.63 9.44
CA ASP A 116 22.60 -15.28 9.87
C ASP A 116 22.18 -15.11 11.32
N MET A 117 23.15 -15.07 12.23
CA MET A 117 22.92 -14.89 13.66
C MET A 117 22.42 -13.48 13.99
N THR A 118 22.35 -12.58 13.02
CA THR A 118 21.88 -11.22 13.21
C THR A 118 20.43 -11.09 12.76
N ASN A 119 19.51 -11.03 13.71
CA ASN A 119 18.13 -10.65 13.42
C ASN A 119 17.87 -9.21 13.87
N PRO A 120 17.80 -8.24 12.96
CA PRO A 120 17.65 -6.85 13.32
C PRO A 120 16.32 -6.56 14.05
N LEU A 121 15.25 -7.32 13.74
CA LEU A 121 13.95 -7.08 14.38
C LEU A 121 13.90 -7.58 15.82
N ILE A 122 14.22 -8.84 16.03
CA ILE A 122 14.08 -9.50 17.36
C ILE A 122 15.34 -9.35 18.19
N GLY A 123 16.49 -9.26 17.54
CA GLY A 123 17.79 -9.35 18.17
C GLY A 123 18.45 -10.71 18.00
N SER A 124 19.67 -10.84 18.46
CA SER A 124 20.53 -12.00 18.26
C SER A 124 21.42 -12.26 19.47
N VAL A 125 22.02 -13.43 19.53
CA VAL A 125 23.11 -13.72 20.46
C VAL A 125 24.39 -13.89 19.64
N HIS A 126 25.42 -13.14 19.98
CA HIS A 126 26.74 -13.28 19.40
C HIS A 126 27.53 -14.27 20.25
N ASP A 127 27.65 -15.51 19.74
CA ASP A 127 28.48 -16.51 20.38
C ASP A 127 29.97 -16.22 20.17
N PRO A 128 30.84 -16.54 21.12
CA PRO A 128 32.27 -16.15 21.09
C PRO A 128 33.06 -16.79 19.94
N ILE A 129 32.54 -17.85 19.33
CA ILE A 129 33.18 -18.55 18.22
C ILE A 129 33.01 -17.81 16.89
N TYR A 130 32.02 -16.88 16.81
CA TYR A 130 31.74 -16.12 15.60
C TYR A 130 32.30 -14.70 15.71
N GLN A 131 32.93 -14.20 14.64
CA GLN A 131 33.48 -12.85 14.56
C GLN A 131 32.42 -11.80 14.85
N GLY A 132 32.49 -11.11 15.98
CA GLY A 132 31.57 -10.03 16.31
C GLY A 132 31.32 -9.81 17.82
N ALA A 133 31.77 -10.71 18.68
CA ALA A 133 31.80 -10.44 20.12
C ALA A 133 32.80 -9.31 20.44
N ARG A 134 32.53 -8.50 21.47
CA ARG A 134 33.49 -7.55 21.96
C ARG A 134 34.78 -8.30 22.32
N ARG A 135 35.92 -7.70 22.03
CA ARG A 135 37.21 -8.36 22.16
C ARG A 135 37.47 -8.90 23.56
N ASP A 136 37.03 -8.15 24.57
CA ASP A 136 37.08 -8.51 25.99
C ASP A 136 36.17 -9.67 26.38
N LEU A 137 34.99 -9.83 25.72
CA LEU A 137 34.07 -10.95 25.96
C LEU A 137 34.41 -12.16 25.07
N ALA A 138 34.95 -11.96 23.87
CA ALA A 138 35.42 -13.04 23.01
C ALA A 138 36.58 -13.82 23.63
N ASP A 139 37.51 -13.13 24.31
CA ASP A 139 38.65 -13.75 25.01
C ASP A 139 38.21 -14.58 26.20
N THR A 140 37.05 -14.25 26.81
CA THR A 140 36.47 -14.99 27.96
C THR A 140 35.43 -16.04 27.55
N GLY A 141 35.08 -16.12 26.28
CA GLY A 141 34.09 -17.09 25.77
C GLY A 141 32.63 -16.81 26.17
N ILE A 142 32.30 -15.57 26.58
CA ILE A 142 30.97 -15.18 27.03
C ILE A 142 30.07 -14.75 25.85
N PRO A 143 28.89 -15.40 25.67
CA PRO A 143 27.94 -14.97 24.62
C PRO A 143 27.29 -13.65 24.97
N GLU A 144 27.20 -12.73 24.01
CA GLU A 144 26.59 -11.42 24.20
C GLU A 144 25.24 -11.29 23.46
N PRO A 145 24.10 -11.16 24.18
CA PRO A 145 22.81 -10.85 23.56
C PRO A 145 22.78 -9.42 23.05
N LYS A 146 22.36 -9.22 21.80
CA LYS A 146 22.07 -7.92 21.20
C LYS A 146 20.57 -7.77 21.00
N PRO A 147 19.90 -6.86 21.73
CA PRO A 147 18.50 -6.54 21.50
C PRO A 147 18.27 -5.97 20.08
N GLY A 148 17.07 -6.21 19.56
CA GLY A 148 16.67 -5.72 18.25
C GLY A 148 15.65 -4.57 18.31
N LEU A 149 15.11 -4.19 17.13
CA LEU A 149 14.16 -3.08 16.97
C LEU A 149 12.92 -3.18 17.86
N VAL A 150 12.47 -4.39 18.21
CA VAL A 150 11.35 -4.58 19.17
C VAL A 150 11.67 -4.07 20.56
N THR A 151 12.94 -4.13 20.98
CA THR A 151 13.39 -3.56 22.25
C THR A 151 13.58 -2.06 22.14
N ASP A 152 14.08 -1.57 21.00
CA ASP A 152 14.21 -0.13 20.73
C ASP A 152 12.83 0.56 20.72
N ALA A 153 11.78 -0.16 20.33
CA ALA A 153 10.40 0.33 20.32
C ALA A 153 9.71 0.26 21.71
N HIS A 154 10.38 -0.27 22.74
CA HIS A 154 9.79 -0.44 24.06
C HIS A 154 9.21 0.88 24.62
N GLY A 155 7.97 0.85 25.08
CA GLY A 155 7.23 2.02 25.57
C GLY A 155 6.69 2.95 24.50
N GLY A 156 6.86 2.61 23.22
CA GLY A 156 6.45 3.41 22.07
C GLY A 156 5.72 2.63 20.99
N ILE A 157 6.03 2.96 19.73
CA ILE A 157 5.43 2.33 18.54
C ILE A 157 6.51 1.68 17.70
N LEU A 158 6.25 0.42 17.31
CA LEU A 158 6.94 -0.24 16.21
C LEU A 158 6.07 -0.16 14.97
N PHE A 159 6.52 0.59 13.97
CA PHE A 159 5.88 0.69 12.66
C PHE A 159 6.57 -0.23 11.65
N ILE A 160 5.81 -1.11 11.03
CA ILE A 160 6.29 -2.01 9.98
C ILE A 160 5.54 -1.68 8.70
N ASP A 161 6.23 -1.07 7.73
CA ASP A 161 5.66 -0.88 6.40
C ASP A 161 5.68 -2.20 5.64
N GLU A 162 4.71 -2.43 4.77
CA GLU A 162 4.48 -3.67 4.01
C GLU A 162 4.59 -4.94 4.88
N ILE A 163 3.93 -4.94 6.05
CA ILE A 163 3.95 -6.07 7.00
C ILE A 163 3.46 -7.38 6.36
N GLY A 164 2.63 -7.30 5.30
CA GLY A 164 2.16 -8.44 4.54
C GLY A 164 3.26 -9.17 3.75
N GLU A 165 4.41 -8.52 3.51
CA GLU A 165 5.57 -9.07 2.81
C GLU A 165 6.59 -9.74 3.75
N MET A 166 6.34 -9.66 5.06
CA MET A 166 7.27 -10.17 6.06
C MET A 166 7.39 -11.70 6.03
N ASP A 167 8.59 -12.21 6.27
CA ASP A 167 8.83 -13.64 6.37
C ASP A 167 7.92 -14.28 7.45
N PRO A 168 7.20 -15.38 7.15
CA PRO A 168 6.26 -16.02 8.08
C PRO A 168 6.89 -16.48 9.41
N LEU A 169 8.15 -16.94 9.39
CA LEU A 169 8.85 -17.38 10.60
C LEU A 169 9.16 -16.18 11.51
N LEU A 170 9.58 -15.07 10.89
CA LEU A 170 9.83 -13.83 11.61
C LEU A 170 8.55 -13.24 12.18
N LEU A 171 7.47 -13.29 11.42
CA LEU A 171 6.15 -12.87 11.86
C LEU A 171 5.69 -13.67 13.09
N ASN A 172 5.86 -15.00 13.08
CA ASN A 172 5.51 -15.84 14.25
C ASN A 172 6.33 -15.49 15.50
N LYS A 173 7.61 -15.16 15.34
CA LYS A 173 8.44 -14.67 16.45
C LYS A 173 7.95 -13.32 16.98
N LEU A 174 7.60 -12.39 16.09
CA LEU A 174 7.02 -11.11 16.45
C LEU A 174 5.72 -11.30 17.24
N LEU A 175 4.83 -12.20 16.80
CA LEU A 175 3.58 -12.50 17.51
C LEU A 175 3.83 -12.99 18.93
N LYS A 176 4.86 -13.81 19.13
CA LYS A 176 5.26 -14.26 20.47
C LYS A 176 5.77 -13.09 21.34
N VAL A 177 6.55 -12.18 20.75
CA VAL A 177 7.01 -10.98 21.48
C VAL A 177 5.84 -10.09 21.91
N LEU A 178 4.81 -9.94 21.05
CA LEU A 178 3.59 -9.16 21.39
C LEU A 178 2.83 -9.77 22.59
N GLU A 179 2.86 -11.09 22.75
CA GLU A 179 2.22 -11.78 23.88
C GLU A 179 3.06 -11.70 25.15
N ASP A 180 4.36 -12.03 25.05
CA ASP A 180 5.27 -12.12 26.18
C ASP A 180 5.78 -10.73 26.65
N LYS A 181 5.69 -9.71 25.79
CA LYS A 181 6.25 -8.36 25.98
C LYS A 181 7.74 -8.34 26.30
N ARG A 182 8.42 -9.41 25.92
CA ARG A 182 9.84 -9.64 26.13
C ARG A 182 10.44 -10.51 25.04
N VAL A 183 11.71 -10.29 24.75
CA VAL A 183 12.53 -11.17 23.91
C VAL A 183 13.39 -12.03 24.80
N LYS A 184 13.25 -13.34 24.69
CA LYS A 184 14.13 -14.30 25.36
C LYS A 184 15.32 -14.64 24.49
N PHE A 185 16.48 -14.69 25.09
CA PHE A 185 17.73 -15.11 24.46
C PHE A 185 18.12 -16.50 24.96
N ASP A 186 18.72 -17.28 24.10
CA ASP A 186 19.22 -18.61 24.42
C ASP A 186 20.57 -18.83 23.72
N SER A 187 21.52 -19.43 24.42
CA SER A 187 22.82 -19.82 23.89
C SER A 187 23.33 -21.05 24.59
N ALA A 188 23.83 -22.01 23.84
CA ALA A 188 24.46 -23.23 24.38
C ALA A 188 25.76 -22.93 25.11
N TYR A 189 26.34 -21.76 24.94
CA TYR A 189 27.61 -21.33 25.57
C TYR A 189 27.40 -20.47 26.82
N TYR A 190 26.16 -20.18 27.19
CA TYR A 190 25.87 -19.38 28.36
C TYR A 190 25.89 -20.25 29.64
N ASP A 191 26.75 -19.91 30.60
CA ASP A 191 26.78 -20.47 31.93
C ASP A 191 26.39 -19.42 32.97
N ALA A 192 25.23 -19.60 33.59
CA ALA A 192 24.73 -18.71 34.64
C ALA A 192 25.58 -18.71 35.93
N SER A 193 26.38 -19.75 36.15
CA SER A 193 27.24 -19.91 37.34
C SER A 193 28.61 -19.25 37.19
N ASP A 194 29.00 -18.87 35.95
CA ASP A 194 30.29 -18.23 35.70
C ASP A 194 30.32 -16.81 36.32
N PRO A 195 31.22 -16.55 37.31
CA PRO A 195 31.34 -15.25 37.94
C PRO A 195 31.84 -14.15 36.97
N ALA A 196 32.50 -14.50 35.89
CA ALA A 196 33.01 -13.58 34.88
C ALA A 196 31.90 -12.96 34.04
N VAL A 197 30.69 -13.55 33.99
CA VAL A 197 29.57 -13.03 33.21
C VAL A 197 29.07 -11.69 33.78
N PRO A 198 29.04 -10.61 32.99
CA PRO A 198 28.51 -9.31 33.42
C PRO A 198 27.04 -9.35 33.86
N ALA A 199 26.68 -8.54 34.84
CA ALA A 199 25.32 -8.52 35.40
C ALA A 199 24.22 -8.24 34.35
N TYR A 200 24.48 -7.39 33.35
CA TYR A 200 23.51 -7.09 32.29
C TYR A 200 23.28 -8.30 31.39
N ILE A 201 24.29 -9.10 31.08
CA ILE A 201 24.18 -10.33 30.28
C ILE A 201 23.35 -11.37 31.08
N ARG A 202 23.66 -11.56 32.38
CA ARG A 202 22.86 -12.44 33.24
C ARG A 202 21.39 -12.04 33.25
N LYS A 203 21.10 -10.74 33.36
CA LYS A 203 19.73 -10.23 33.34
C LYS A 203 19.04 -10.51 32.01
N LEU A 204 19.72 -10.32 30.86
CA LEU A 204 19.17 -10.57 29.52
C LEU A 204 18.85 -12.05 29.29
N PHE A 205 19.70 -12.98 29.76
CA PHE A 205 19.42 -14.41 29.67
C PHE A 205 18.32 -14.85 30.65
N ALA A 206 18.31 -14.31 31.87
CA ALA A 206 17.33 -14.68 32.90
C ALA A 206 15.93 -14.12 32.62
N GLU A 207 15.83 -12.84 32.29
CA GLU A 207 14.55 -12.12 32.16
C GLU A 207 14.16 -11.84 30.73
N GLY A 208 15.10 -11.84 29.77
CA GLY A 208 14.93 -11.34 28.42
C GLY A 208 15.00 -9.82 28.33
N ALA A 209 15.07 -9.30 27.10
CA ALA A 209 14.98 -7.87 26.85
C ALA A 209 13.52 -7.40 26.84
N PRO A 210 13.21 -6.22 27.41
CA PRO A 210 11.86 -5.68 27.41
C PRO A 210 11.44 -5.28 26.00
N ALA A 211 10.17 -5.58 25.63
CA ALA A 211 9.62 -5.31 24.31
C ALA A 211 8.08 -5.10 24.39
N ASP A 212 7.65 -4.20 25.28
CA ASP A 212 6.25 -3.79 25.39
C ASP A 212 6.03 -2.53 24.55
N PHE A 213 5.42 -2.68 23.38
CA PHE A 213 5.20 -1.62 22.38
C PHE A 213 3.86 -1.80 21.68
N ILE A 214 3.39 -0.77 21.01
CA ILE A 214 2.22 -0.88 20.12
C ILE A 214 2.72 -1.13 18.70
N LEU A 215 2.24 -2.22 18.08
CA LEU A 215 2.50 -2.53 16.68
C LEU A 215 1.54 -1.75 15.79
N ILE A 216 2.09 -1.04 14.81
CA ILE A 216 1.35 -0.49 13.68
C ILE A 216 1.92 -1.11 12.41
N GLY A 217 1.17 -2.03 11.80
CA GLY A 217 1.54 -2.61 10.50
C GLY A 217 0.82 -1.91 9.37
N ALA A 218 1.50 -1.50 8.32
CA ALA A 218 0.89 -1.01 7.10
C ALA A 218 1.02 -2.03 5.97
N THR A 219 0.05 -2.10 5.08
CA THR A 219 0.07 -3.00 3.94
C THR A 219 -0.75 -2.47 2.77
N THR A 220 -0.34 -2.87 1.57
CA THR A 220 -1.10 -2.67 0.33
C THR A 220 -1.84 -3.95 -0.09
N ARG A 221 -1.72 -5.05 0.66
CA ARG A 221 -2.46 -6.29 0.42
C ARG A 221 -3.88 -6.21 0.97
N SER A 222 -4.76 -7.03 0.39
CA SER A 222 -6.12 -7.19 0.91
C SER A 222 -6.12 -7.93 2.25
N PRO A 223 -7.14 -7.73 3.12
CA PRO A 223 -7.22 -8.42 4.41
C PRO A 223 -7.16 -9.94 4.31
N GLN A 224 -7.66 -10.54 3.22
CA GLN A 224 -7.66 -11.98 2.99
C GLN A 224 -6.26 -12.56 2.77
N GLU A 225 -5.32 -11.73 2.29
CA GLU A 225 -3.94 -12.11 2.02
C GLU A 225 -3.02 -11.98 3.25
N ILE A 226 -3.51 -11.33 4.32
CA ILE A 226 -2.75 -11.14 5.56
C ILE A 226 -2.96 -12.33 6.49
N ASN A 227 -1.87 -12.77 7.11
CA ASN A 227 -1.89 -13.89 8.06
C ASN A 227 -2.97 -13.70 9.14
N PRO A 228 -3.91 -14.66 9.29
CA PRO A 228 -5.00 -14.56 10.26
C PRO A 228 -4.53 -14.39 11.72
N ALA A 229 -3.35 -14.91 12.07
CA ALA A 229 -2.83 -14.82 13.42
C ALA A 229 -2.49 -13.38 13.84
N ILE A 230 -1.94 -12.56 12.93
CA ILE A 230 -1.71 -11.14 13.22
C ILE A 230 -3.00 -10.34 13.16
N ARG A 231 -3.90 -10.64 12.20
CA ARG A 231 -5.19 -9.97 12.07
C ARG A 231 -6.04 -10.10 13.34
N SER A 232 -6.04 -11.29 13.97
CA SER A 232 -6.80 -11.51 15.20
C SER A 232 -6.32 -10.73 16.41
N ARG A 233 -5.08 -10.19 16.37
CA ARG A 233 -4.46 -9.43 17.46
C ARG A 233 -4.46 -7.93 17.23
N CYS A 234 -4.80 -7.50 16.03
CA CYS A 234 -4.77 -6.10 15.63
C CYS A 234 -6.17 -5.60 15.27
N ALA A 235 -6.46 -4.36 15.59
CA ALA A 235 -7.61 -3.66 15.04
C ALA A 235 -7.31 -3.23 13.59
N GLU A 236 -8.30 -3.30 12.73
CA GLU A 236 -8.15 -2.93 11.32
C GLU A 236 -8.56 -1.46 11.09
N VAL A 237 -7.77 -0.73 10.32
CA VAL A 237 -8.03 0.65 9.89
C VAL A 237 -7.81 0.73 8.39
N TYR A 238 -8.77 1.29 7.68
CA TYR A 238 -8.77 1.34 6.22
C TYR A 238 -8.54 2.77 5.74
N PHE A 239 -7.48 2.96 4.96
CA PHE A 239 -7.20 4.18 4.22
C PHE A 239 -7.82 4.07 2.84
N GLU A 240 -8.59 5.08 2.48
CA GLU A 240 -9.31 5.12 1.22
C GLU A 240 -8.40 5.57 0.06
N PRO A 241 -8.67 5.12 -1.19
CA PRO A 241 -8.04 5.69 -2.37
C PRO A 241 -8.30 7.19 -2.47
N LEU A 242 -7.30 7.96 -2.87
CA LEU A 242 -7.46 9.40 -3.08
C LEU A 242 -8.21 9.67 -4.39
N ASN A 243 -9.14 10.59 -4.34
CA ASN A 243 -9.84 11.09 -5.51
C ASN A 243 -9.11 12.30 -6.13
N GLY A 244 -9.62 12.82 -7.28
CA GLY A 244 -9.01 13.95 -7.96
C GLY A 244 -8.98 15.22 -7.10
N THR A 245 -10.04 15.49 -6.31
CA THR A 245 -10.09 16.67 -5.43
C THR A 245 -9.12 16.54 -4.26
N ASP A 246 -8.90 15.33 -3.75
CA ASP A 246 -7.90 15.07 -2.71
C ASP A 246 -6.49 15.33 -3.24
N ILE A 247 -6.17 14.83 -4.45
CA ILE A 247 -4.87 15.08 -5.09
C ILE A 247 -4.65 16.58 -5.30
N GLN A 248 -5.66 17.32 -5.78
CA GLN A 248 -5.57 18.78 -5.93
C GLN A 248 -5.29 19.47 -4.60
N ALA A 249 -5.97 19.05 -3.52
CA ALA A 249 -5.75 19.61 -2.19
C ALA A 249 -4.32 19.32 -1.68
N ILE A 250 -3.83 18.10 -1.89
CA ILE A 250 -2.44 17.72 -1.56
C ILE A 250 -1.44 18.58 -2.33
N VAL A 251 -1.64 18.78 -3.63
CA VAL A 251 -0.77 19.61 -4.48
C VAL A 251 -0.77 21.06 -4.02
N ARG A 252 -1.93 21.64 -3.73
CA ARG A 252 -2.03 23.02 -3.25
C ARG A 252 -1.36 23.19 -1.87
N ASN A 253 -1.57 22.24 -0.95
CA ASN A 253 -0.90 22.24 0.34
C ASN A 253 0.62 22.15 0.21
N ALA A 254 1.10 21.27 -0.66
CA ALA A 254 2.53 21.11 -0.92
C ALA A 254 3.15 22.38 -1.56
N ALA A 255 2.47 22.99 -2.51
CA ALA A 255 2.90 24.25 -3.13
C ALA A 255 3.00 25.38 -2.09
N HIS A 256 2.02 25.48 -1.19
CA HIS A 256 2.05 26.44 -0.08
C HIS A 256 3.27 26.22 0.84
N ASP A 257 3.55 24.96 1.22
CA ASP A 257 4.68 24.62 2.08
C ASP A 257 6.04 24.87 1.40
N LEU A 258 6.09 24.80 0.08
CA LEU A 258 7.25 25.13 -0.74
C LEU A 258 7.36 26.64 -1.02
N SER A 259 6.36 27.44 -0.65
CA SER A 259 6.26 28.86 -1.00
C SER A 259 6.25 29.10 -2.52
N VAL A 260 5.54 28.25 -3.25
CA VAL A 260 5.41 28.28 -4.72
C VAL A 260 3.98 28.65 -5.09
N SER A 261 3.81 29.53 -6.08
CA SER A 261 2.51 29.87 -6.64
C SER A 261 2.17 28.95 -7.80
N LEU A 262 0.92 28.49 -7.84
CA LEU A 262 0.38 27.69 -8.95
C LEU A 262 -0.57 28.56 -9.78
N GLU A 263 -0.43 28.52 -11.09
CA GLU A 263 -1.45 29.03 -12.00
C GLU A 263 -2.72 28.17 -11.90
N ASP A 264 -3.88 28.79 -12.14
CA ASP A 264 -5.16 28.06 -12.17
C ASP A 264 -5.12 26.91 -13.17
N GLY A 265 -5.62 25.75 -12.74
CA GLY A 265 -5.63 24.52 -13.55
C GLY A 265 -4.41 23.60 -13.38
N VAL A 266 -3.31 24.04 -12.74
CA VAL A 266 -2.11 23.21 -12.55
C VAL A 266 -2.39 22.03 -11.59
N ALA A 267 -3.08 22.29 -10.47
CA ALA A 267 -3.41 21.22 -9.52
C ALA A 267 -4.40 20.22 -10.12
N GLU A 268 -5.38 20.69 -10.87
CA GLU A 268 -6.32 19.90 -11.64
C GLU A 268 -5.58 19.02 -12.65
N TYR A 269 -4.67 19.61 -13.40
CA TYR A 269 -3.87 18.89 -14.41
C TYR A 269 -3.02 17.78 -13.77
N ILE A 270 -2.35 18.04 -12.66
CA ILE A 270 -1.59 16.99 -11.94
C ILE A 270 -2.50 15.83 -11.54
N SER A 271 -3.73 16.11 -11.10
CA SER A 271 -4.68 15.08 -10.65
C SER A 271 -5.15 14.14 -11.77
N GLU A 272 -4.94 14.49 -13.03
CA GLU A 272 -5.21 13.60 -14.17
C GLU A 272 -4.19 12.45 -14.30
N PHE A 273 -2.97 12.62 -13.76
CA PHE A 273 -1.86 11.70 -13.96
C PHE A 273 -1.62 10.75 -12.79
N THR A 274 -2.24 10.98 -11.62
CA THR A 274 -2.01 10.12 -10.46
C THR A 274 -3.18 10.13 -9.46
N VAL A 275 -3.29 9.03 -8.71
CA VAL A 275 -4.14 8.85 -7.51
C VAL A 275 -3.32 8.69 -6.24
N GLU A 276 -2.01 8.81 -6.32
CA GLU A 276 -1.10 8.65 -5.22
C GLU A 276 -0.53 10.01 -4.80
N GLY A 277 -0.74 10.40 -3.55
CA GLY A 277 -0.24 11.68 -3.04
C GLY A 277 1.28 11.85 -3.20
N ARG A 278 2.04 10.78 -3.01
CA ARG A 278 3.51 10.79 -3.19
C ARG A 278 3.90 11.09 -4.64
N LYS A 279 3.24 10.47 -5.62
CA LYS A 279 3.49 10.73 -7.04
C LYS A 279 3.06 12.15 -7.44
N ALA A 280 1.95 12.64 -6.88
CA ALA A 280 1.52 14.02 -7.12
C ALA A 280 2.54 15.05 -6.62
N ILE A 281 3.11 14.84 -5.44
CA ILE A 281 4.16 15.69 -4.88
C ILE A 281 5.44 15.60 -5.72
N ASN A 282 5.83 14.42 -6.17
CA ASN A 282 7.00 14.27 -7.04
C ASN A 282 6.80 15.00 -8.37
N LEU A 283 5.62 14.88 -8.98
CA LEU A 283 5.31 15.59 -10.22
C LEU A 283 5.30 17.12 -10.01
N LEU A 284 4.79 17.59 -8.88
CA LEU A 284 4.88 19.00 -8.48
C LEU A 284 6.35 19.43 -8.32
N ALA A 285 7.20 18.59 -7.71
CA ALA A 285 8.62 18.87 -7.52
C ALA A 285 9.35 18.97 -8.86
N ASP A 286 9.04 18.11 -9.82
CA ASP A 286 9.60 18.17 -11.19
C ASP A 286 9.18 19.47 -11.88
N MET A 287 7.92 19.88 -11.75
CA MET A 287 7.42 21.14 -12.29
C MET A 287 8.08 22.35 -11.64
N TYR A 288 8.27 22.30 -10.31
CA TYR A 288 8.98 23.32 -9.56
C TYR A 288 10.44 23.45 -10.03
N GLY A 289 11.15 22.33 -10.13
CA GLY A 289 12.52 22.29 -10.63
C GLY A 289 12.65 22.89 -12.03
N TYR A 290 11.71 22.56 -12.93
CA TYR A 290 11.67 23.14 -14.28
C TYR A 290 11.39 24.65 -14.26
N ALA A 291 10.41 25.11 -13.47
CA ALA A 291 10.09 26.53 -13.33
C ALA A 291 11.28 27.33 -12.79
N VAL A 292 11.97 26.84 -11.76
CA VAL A 292 13.20 27.45 -11.22
C VAL A 292 14.29 27.53 -12.29
N TYR A 293 14.52 26.43 -13.03
CA TYR A 293 15.50 26.42 -14.12
C TYR A 293 15.19 27.46 -15.20
N LYS A 294 13.92 27.59 -15.60
CA LYS A 294 13.45 28.55 -16.61
C LYS A 294 13.55 29.99 -16.13
N GLN A 295 13.20 30.25 -14.85
CA GLN A 295 13.21 31.61 -14.27
C GLN A 295 14.60 32.05 -13.80
N GLY A 296 15.54 31.12 -13.63
CA GLY A 296 16.88 31.39 -13.13
C GLY A 296 16.94 31.76 -11.64
N SER A 297 15.84 31.66 -10.90
CA SER A 297 15.73 31.96 -9.47
C SER A 297 14.72 31.04 -8.80
N GLY A 298 14.98 30.66 -7.55
CA GLY A 298 14.05 29.92 -6.70
C GLY A 298 13.11 30.81 -5.88
N GLU A 299 13.24 32.13 -5.96
CA GLU A 299 12.40 33.07 -5.21
C GLU A 299 11.15 33.45 -6.02
N ASN A 300 9.98 33.46 -5.35
CA ASN A 300 8.69 33.80 -5.97
C ASN A 300 8.37 32.98 -7.24
N THR A 301 8.74 31.70 -7.22
CA THR A 301 8.51 30.81 -8.37
C THR A 301 7.02 30.64 -8.64
N ILE A 302 6.64 30.78 -9.91
CA ILE A 302 5.27 30.50 -10.39
C ILE A 302 5.34 29.33 -11.35
N ILE A 303 4.56 28.29 -11.09
CA ILE A 303 4.40 27.16 -12.00
C ILE A 303 3.20 27.43 -12.88
N THR A 304 3.43 27.57 -14.18
CA THR A 304 2.37 27.80 -15.17
C THR A 304 1.82 26.47 -15.69
N LEU A 305 0.60 26.52 -16.25
CA LEU A 305 0.00 25.34 -16.89
C LEU A 305 0.82 24.87 -18.10
N GLU A 306 1.50 25.79 -18.79
CA GLU A 306 2.40 25.47 -19.89
C GLU A 306 3.65 24.71 -19.39
N ASP A 307 4.25 25.15 -18.27
CA ASP A 307 5.36 24.44 -17.64
C ASP A 307 4.93 23.03 -17.22
N ALA A 308 3.74 22.89 -16.63
CA ALA A 308 3.19 21.60 -16.23
C ALA A 308 3.02 20.66 -17.45
N LYS A 309 2.46 21.14 -18.55
CA LYS A 309 2.31 20.38 -19.80
C LYS A 309 3.67 20.01 -20.42
N HIS A 310 4.66 20.88 -20.30
CA HIS A 310 6.01 20.62 -20.78
C HIS A 310 6.68 19.48 -20.00
N VAL A 311 6.63 19.53 -18.66
CA VAL A 311 7.19 18.51 -17.78
C VAL A 311 6.53 17.16 -18.00
N VAL A 312 5.21 17.11 -18.07
CA VAL A 312 4.45 15.89 -18.36
C VAL A 312 4.88 15.25 -19.68
N ARG A 313 5.08 16.08 -20.73
CA ARG A 313 5.50 15.61 -22.05
C ARG A 313 6.92 15.05 -22.05
N ILE A 314 7.87 15.73 -21.39
CA ILE A 314 9.27 15.26 -21.28
C ILE A 314 9.36 14.00 -20.43
N GLY A 315 8.60 13.94 -19.33
CA GLY A 315 8.56 12.80 -18.42
C GLY A 315 7.78 11.60 -18.95
N HIS A 316 7.20 11.70 -20.15
CA HIS A 316 6.35 10.65 -20.75
C HIS A 316 5.21 10.18 -19.83
N PHE A 317 4.68 11.09 -19.01
CA PHE A 317 3.55 10.75 -18.15
C PHE A 317 2.29 10.51 -19.00
N VAL A 318 1.58 9.46 -18.67
CA VAL A 318 0.31 9.09 -19.29
C VAL A 318 -0.82 9.37 -18.32
N PRO A 319 -1.93 9.99 -18.74
CA PRO A 319 -3.09 10.19 -17.87
C PRO A 319 -3.52 8.87 -17.22
N TYR A 320 -3.78 8.90 -15.91
CA TYR A 320 -4.12 7.71 -15.15
C TYR A 320 -5.46 7.09 -15.58
N ALA A 321 -6.43 7.92 -15.93
CA ALA A 321 -7.71 7.48 -16.47
C ALA A 321 -7.99 8.23 -17.77
N ALA A 322 -8.04 7.51 -18.88
CA ALA A 322 -8.71 8.02 -20.06
C ALA A 322 -10.22 7.97 -19.79
N GLU A 323 -10.93 9.06 -20.03
CA GLU A 323 -12.40 9.06 -20.03
C GLU A 323 -12.87 8.04 -21.10
N LYS A 324 -13.55 6.99 -20.64
CA LYS A 324 -14.03 5.91 -21.50
C LYS A 324 -15.51 6.04 -21.82
N ALA A 325 -16.23 6.80 -21.00
CA ALA A 325 -17.65 7.01 -21.18
C ALA A 325 -17.97 7.75 -22.49
N SER A 326 -19.03 7.31 -23.14
CA SER A 326 -19.54 7.93 -24.36
C SER A 326 -21.06 8.01 -24.31
N SER A 327 -21.64 9.04 -24.89
CA SER A 327 -23.09 9.20 -25.00
C SER A 327 -23.72 8.33 -26.09
N LEU A 328 -22.92 7.78 -27.01
CA LEU A 328 -23.41 7.00 -28.14
C LEU A 328 -23.50 5.51 -27.80
N PRO A 329 -24.71 4.91 -27.75
CA PRO A 329 -24.86 3.49 -27.50
C PRO A 329 -24.29 2.64 -28.66
N VAL A 330 -23.58 1.56 -28.30
CA VAL A 330 -22.91 0.66 -29.26
C VAL A 330 -23.40 -0.77 -29.05
N ALA A 331 -23.57 -1.52 -30.13
CA ALA A 331 -23.90 -2.95 -30.05
C ALA A 331 -22.63 -3.79 -29.86
N GLY A 332 -22.71 -4.81 -29.01
CA GLY A 332 -21.60 -5.73 -28.72
C GLY A 332 -20.51 -5.15 -27.85
N LYS A 333 -20.63 -3.92 -27.35
CA LYS A 333 -19.65 -3.28 -26.48
C LYS A 333 -20.24 -2.97 -25.10
N VAL A 334 -19.53 -3.37 -24.04
CA VAL A 334 -19.94 -3.20 -22.64
C VAL A 334 -18.73 -2.82 -21.80
N PHE A 335 -18.93 -1.99 -20.81
CA PHE A 335 -17.92 -1.71 -19.80
C PHE A 335 -18.15 -2.59 -18.55
N GLY A 336 -17.17 -3.46 -18.28
CA GLY A 336 -17.05 -4.21 -17.05
C GLY A 336 -16.20 -3.47 -16.02
N LEU A 337 -16.18 -3.96 -14.78
CA LEU A 337 -15.40 -3.41 -13.68
C LEU A 337 -14.48 -4.46 -13.08
N GLY A 338 -13.21 -4.13 -12.96
CA GLY A 338 -12.18 -4.93 -12.32
C GLY A 338 -11.54 -4.21 -11.15
N VAL A 339 -10.82 -4.97 -10.31
CA VAL A 339 -10.01 -4.46 -9.22
C VAL A 339 -8.62 -5.07 -9.33
N SER A 340 -7.60 -4.25 -9.18
CA SER A 340 -6.22 -4.67 -9.02
C SER A 340 -5.65 -4.02 -7.77
N GLY A 341 -5.43 -4.81 -6.72
CA GLY A 341 -5.14 -4.28 -5.38
C GLY A 341 -6.30 -3.40 -4.87
N TYR A 342 -6.01 -2.14 -4.58
CA TYR A 342 -7.02 -1.14 -4.15
C TYR A 342 -7.50 -0.23 -5.29
N LEU A 343 -7.16 -0.53 -6.53
CA LEU A 343 -7.50 0.30 -7.67
C LEU A 343 -8.57 -0.37 -8.51
N GLY A 344 -9.72 0.29 -8.61
CA GLY A 344 -10.77 -0.06 -9.53
C GLY A 344 -10.47 0.43 -10.95
N SER A 345 -10.82 -0.36 -11.94
CA SER A 345 -10.65 -0.03 -13.35
C SER A 345 -11.88 -0.41 -14.17
N VAL A 346 -12.13 0.38 -15.22
CA VAL A 346 -13.14 0.07 -16.22
C VAL A 346 -12.50 -0.75 -17.33
N ILE A 347 -13.08 -1.91 -17.60
CA ILE A 347 -12.64 -2.87 -18.59
C ILE A 347 -13.59 -2.79 -19.77
N GLU A 348 -13.07 -2.51 -20.94
CA GLU A 348 -13.85 -2.53 -22.19
C GLU A 348 -13.93 -3.96 -22.72
N ILE A 349 -15.16 -4.45 -22.90
CA ILE A 349 -15.46 -5.77 -23.40
C ILE A 349 -16.23 -5.64 -24.71
N GLU A 350 -15.68 -6.19 -25.77
CA GLU A 350 -16.28 -6.20 -27.09
C GLU A 350 -16.63 -7.64 -27.48
N ALA A 351 -17.81 -7.83 -28.07
CA ALA A 351 -18.25 -9.10 -28.61
C ALA A 351 -18.77 -8.89 -30.03
N VAL A 352 -18.40 -9.77 -30.92
CA VAL A 352 -18.98 -9.87 -32.28
C VAL A 352 -19.45 -11.30 -32.51
N ALA A 353 -20.58 -11.42 -33.19
CA ALA A 353 -21.18 -12.70 -33.48
C ALA A 353 -21.63 -12.75 -34.95
N PHE A 354 -21.17 -13.74 -35.69
CA PHE A 354 -21.56 -14.01 -37.06
C PHE A 354 -22.23 -15.37 -37.15
N PRO A 355 -23.23 -15.61 -38.01
CA PRO A 355 -23.77 -16.92 -38.21
C PRO A 355 -22.67 -17.94 -38.60
N ALA A 356 -22.63 -19.07 -37.94
CA ALA A 356 -21.71 -20.15 -38.30
C ALA A 356 -22.01 -20.67 -39.72
N ARG A 357 -21.00 -21.21 -40.39
CA ARG A 357 -21.18 -21.82 -41.72
C ARG A 357 -22.11 -23.00 -41.70
N GLU A 358 -22.11 -23.77 -40.61
CA GLU A 358 -22.97 -24.90 -40.35
C GLU A 358 -23.60 -24.75 -38.95
N ALA A 359 -24.93 -24.92 -38.84
CA ALA A 359 -25.60 -24.83 -37.55
C ALA A 359 -25.02 -25.87 -36.55
N GLY A 360 -24.79 -25.43 -35.33
CA GLY A 360 -24.19 -26.25 -34.26
C GLY A 360 -22.67 -26.42 -34.34
N LYS A 361 -21.99 -25.83 -35.36
CA LYS A 361 -20.52 -25.90 -35.52
C LYS A 361 -19.81 -24.53 -35.39
N GLY A 362 -20.45 -23.57 -34.80
CA GLY A 362 -19.86 -22.29 -34.48
C GLY A 362 -18.71 -22.43 -33.46
N TYR A 363 -17.79 -21.46 -33.46
CA TYR A 363 -16.70 -21.42 -32.51
C TYR A 363 -16.84 -20.22 -31.59
N PHE A 364 -16.20 -20.35 -30.41
CA PHE A 364 -16.08 -19.29 -29.46
C PHE A 364 -14.61 -19.01 -29.15
N ARG A 365 -14.19 -17.74 -29.24
CA ARG A 365 -12.81 -17.34 -29.02
C ARG A 365 -12.70 -16.12 -28.13
N PHE A 366 -11.84 -16.19 -27.12
CA PHE A 366 -11.33 -15.05 -26.36
C PHE A 366 -9.95 -14.64 -26.86
N ASN A 367 -9.60 -13.37 -26.65
CA ASN A 367 -8.22 -12.95 -26.75
C ASN A 367 -7.40 -13.47 -25.54
N ASP A 368 -6.07 -13.40 -25.63
CA ASP A 368 -5.15 -13.97 -24.64
C ASP A 368 -5.14 -13.24 -23.26
N THR A 369 -5.79 -12.08 -23.19
CA THR A 369 -5.92 -11.31 -21.93
C THR A 369 -6.95 -11.87 -20.95
N ALA A 370 -7.84 -12.76 -21.43
CA ALA A 370 -8.83 -13.42 -20.57
C ALA A 370 -8.21 -14.57 -19.77
N GLY A 371 -8.24 -14.51 -18.44
CA GLY A 371 -7.85 -15.59 -17.55
C GLY A 371 -8.83 -16.77 -17.56
N SER A 372 -8.50 -17.85 -16.85
CA SER A 372 -9.28 -19.07 -16.81
C SER A 372 -10.69 -18.85 -16.24
N MET A 373 -10.82 -18.13 -15.13
CA MET A 373 -12.12 -17.84 -14.49
C MET A 373 -13.03 -16.96 -15.37
N ALA A 374 -12.46 -16.02 -16.13
CA ALA A 374 -13.22 -15.24 -17.09
C ALA A 374 -13.74 -16.12 -18.25
N LYS A 375 -12.97 -17.13 -18.65
CA LYS A 375 -13.38 -18.11 -19.66
C LYS A 375 -14.45 -19.06 -19.12
N ASP A 376 -14.37 -19.47 -17.85
CA ASP A 376 -15.38 -20.33 -17.22
C ASP A 376 -16.74 -19.62 -17.07
N SER A 377 -16.74 -18.30 -16.88
CA SER A 377 -17.96 -17.48 -16.87
C SER A 377 -18.74 -17.55 -18.18
N LEU A 378 -18.08 -17.93 -19.28
CA LEU A 378 -18.75 -18.15 -20.57
C LEU A 378 -19.74 -19.31 -20.54
N PHE A 379 -19.40 -20.42 -19.88
CA PHE A 379 -20.28 -21.55 -19.79
C PHE A 379 -21.61 -21.15 -19.15
N ASN A 380 -21.54 -20.33 -18.10
CA ASN A 380 -22.71 -19.79 -17.45
C ASN A 380 -23.44 -18.77 -18.36
N ALA A 381 -22.67 -17.90 -19.03
CA ALA A 381 -23.23 -16.93 -19.98
C ALA A 381 -23.97 -17.59 -21.14
N ALA A 382 -23.46 -18.70 -21.66
CA ALA A 382 -24.10 -19.45 -22.76
C ALA A 382 -25.54 -19.92 -22.42
N ALA A 383 -25.72 -20.47 -21.21
CA ALA A 383 -27.02 -20.88 -20.75
C ALA A 383 -28.01 -19.71 -20.64
N VAL A 384 -27.52 -18.56 -20.11
CA VAL A 384 -28.30 -17.34 -19.94
C VAL A 384 -28.65 -16.72 -21.30
N VAL A 385 -27.68 -16.65 -22.23
CA VAL A 385 -27.90 -16.15 -23.59
C VAL A 385 -29.01 -16.95 -24.28
N ARG A 386 -28.97 -18.30 -24.20
CA ARG A 386 -30.02 -19.15 -24.74
C ARG A 386 -31.38 -18.85 -24.13
N ALA A 387 -31.42 -18.74 -22.79
CA ALA A 387 -32.70 -18.50 -22.08
C ALA A 387 -33.30 -17.12 -22.44
N VAL A 388 -32.48 -16.10 -22.62
CA VAL A 388 -32.91 -14.71 -22.89
C VAL A 388 -33.21 -14.47 -24.39
N THR A 389 -32.40 -15.04 -25.28
CA THR A 389 -32.46 -14.73 -26.72
C THR A 389 -33.14 -15.85 -27.56
N GLY A 390 -33.25 -17.06 -27.00
CA GLY A 390 -33.65 -18.23 -27.74
C GLY A 390 -32.63 -18.76 -28.76
N LYS A 391 -31.42 -18.15 -28.80
CA LYS A 391 -30.34 -18.50 -29.74
C LYS A 391 -29.31 -19.40 -29.09
N GLU A 392 -28.87 -20.44 -29.82
CA GLU A 392 -27.74 -21.27 -29.43
C GLU A 392 -26.42 -20.62 -29.78
N ILE A 393 -25.48 -20.54 -28.84
CA ILE A 393 -24.15 -19.99 -29.09
C ILE A 393 -23.40 -20.78 -30.18
N SER A 394 -23.63 -22.11 -30.23
CA SER A 394 -23.03 -23.00 -31.23
C SER A 394 -23.45 -22.73 -32.68
N ASP A 395 -24.50 -21.93 -32.90
CA ASP A 395 -24.94 -21.54 -34.23
C ASP A 395 -24.20 -20.28 -34.75
N PHE A 396 -23.25 -19.74 -33.94
CA PHE A 396 -22.54 -18.51 -34.24
C PHE A 396 -21.02 -18.66 -34.05
N ASP A 397 -20.26 -17.99 -34.90
CA ASP A 397 -18.85 -17.72 -34.73
C ASP A 397 -18.71 -16.44 -33.88
N ILE A 398 -18.27 -16.60 -32.63
CA ILE A 398 -18.23 -15.52 -31.65
C ILE A 398 -16.79 -15.23 -31.24
N ASN A 399 -16.42 -13.95 -31.29
CA ASN A 399 -15.17 -13.45 -30.74
C ASN A 399 -15.46 -12.46 -29.63
N VAL A 400 -14.80 -12.62 -28.49
CA VAL A 400 -14.84 -11.68 -27.35
C VAL A 400 -13.45 -11.16 -27.08
N ASN A 401 -13.35 -9.84 -27.02
CA ASN A 401 -12.11 -9.12 -26.80
C ASN A 401 -12.20 -8.27 -25.52
N PHE A 402 -11.22 -8.43 -24.64
CA PHE A 402 -11.00 -7.53 -23.50
C PHE A 402 -9.95 -6.51 -23.92
N VAL A 403 -10.35 -5.25 -24.06
CA VAL A 403 -9.50 -4.17 -24.54
C VAL A 403 -8.72 -3.56 -23.37
N GLY A 404 -7.39 -3.41 -23.51
CA GLY A 404 -6.56 -2.72 -22.52
C GLY A 404 -5.34 -3.48 -22.02
N GLY A 405 -5.05 -4.69 -22.54
CA GLY A 405 -3.75 -5.38 -22.37
C GLY A 405 -3.43 -5.91 -20.97
N GLY A 406 -4.25 -5.69 -19.95
CA GLY A 406 -4.11 -6.26 -18.62
C GLY A 406 -4.70 -7.67 -18.55
N GLN A 407 -4.04 -8.59 -17.84
CA GLN A 407 -4.58 -9.92 -17.56
C GLN A 407 -5.80 -9.77 -16.65
N ILE A 408 -6.98 -10.20 -17.15
CA ILE A 408 -8.24 -10.13 -16.42
C ILE A 408 -8.59 -11.54 -15.97
N ASP A 409 -8.54 -11.77 -14.67
CA ASP A 409 -8.92 -13.03 -14.08
C ASP A 409 -9.89 -12.79 -12.91
N GLY A 410 -11.03 -13.48 -12.97
CA GLY A 410 -12.07 -13.40 -11.94
C GLY A 410 -13.47 -13.52 -12.51
N PRO A 411 -14.43 -14.02 -11.72
CA PRO A 411 -15.81 -14.26 -12.17
C PRO A 411 -16.63 -12.96 -12.29
N SER A 412 -16.14 -11.84 -11.78
CA SER A 412 -16.88 -10.56 -11.69
C SER A 412 -17.18 -9.90 -13.04
N ALA A 413 -16.50 -10.32 -14.12
CA ALA A 413 -16.77 -9.88 -15.48
C ALA A 413 -17.91 -10.67 -16.17
N GLY A 414 -18.40 -11.76 -15.56
CA GLY A 414 -19.36 -12.68 -16.17
C GLY A 414 -20.65 -12.00 -16.64
N THR A 415 -21.21 -11.12 -15.83
CA THR A 415 -22.41 -10.35 -16.20
C THR A 415 -22.15 -9.42 -17.39
N ALA A 416 -21.00 -8.71 -17.41
CA ALA A 416 -20.64 -7.81 -18.50
C ALA A 416 -20.41 -8.59 -19.81
N VAL A 417 -19.76 -9.76 -19.77
CA VAL A 417 -19.60 -10.66 -20.93
C VAL A 417 -20.96 -11.13 -21.44
N THR A 418 -21.86 -11.54 -20.54
CA THR A 418 -23.21 -11.98 -20.90
C THR A 418 -23.99 -10.88 -21.64
N VAL A 419 -23.95 -9.64 -21.14
CA VAL A 419 -24.61 -8.49 -21.78
C VAL A 419 -23.98 -8.19 -23.14
N ALA A 420 -22.65 -8.27 -23.27
CA ALA A 420 -21.95 -8.07 -24.54
C ALA A 420 -22.38 -9.11 -25.60
N LEU A 421 -22.49 -10.40 -25.18
CA LEU A 421 -22.95 -11.48 -26.05
C LEU A 421 -24.40 -11.30 -26.49
N ILE A 422 -25.30 -10.99 -25.55
CA ILE A 422 -26.71 -10.73 -25.87
C ILE A 422 -26.82 -9.55 -26.84
N SER A 423 -26.07 -8.49 -26.60
CA SER A 423 -26.02 -7.31 -27.47
C SER A 423 -25.53 -7.66 -28.87
N ALA A 424 -24.42 -8.40 -28.99
CA ALA A 424 -23.87 -8.82 -30.28
C ALA A 424 -24.83 -9.72 -31.07
N LEU A 425 -25.49 -10.68 -30.40
CA LEU A 425 -26.42 -11.62 -31.03
C LEU A 425 -27.77 -10.98 -31.43
N THR A 426 -28.19 -9.95 -30.70
CA THR A 426 -29.50 -9.30 -30.95
C THR A 426 -29.40 -7.97 -31.70
N GLY A 427 -28.20 -7.41 -31.84
CA GLY A 427 -27.97 -6.07 -32.38
C GLY A 427 -28.47 -4.93 -31.50
N LYS A 428 -28.94 -5.22 -30.27
CA LYS A 428 -29.37 -4.20 -29.33
C LYS A 428 -28.17 -3.43 -28.78
N LYS A 429 -28.23 -2.10 -28.88
CA LYS A 429 -27.16 -1.23 -28.43
C LYS A 429 -27.15 -1.09 -26.90
N VAL A 430 -25.95 -1.04 -26.30
CA VAL A 430 -25.72 -0.84 -24.87
C VAL A 430 -25.23 0.57 -24.63
N ARG A 431 -25.68 1.18 -23.54
CA ARG A 431 -25.21 2.49 -23.07
C ARG A 431 -23.71 2.42 -22.78
N GLN A 432 -23.00 3.45 -23.19
CA GLN A 432 -21.54 3.53 -23.03
C GLN A 432 -21.13 4.46 -21.87
N ASP A 433 -22.09 4.97 -21.12
CA ASP A 433 -21.89 5.75 -19.88
C ASP A 433 -22.29 4.96 -18.62
N ALA A 434 -22.45 3.63 -18.76
CA ALA A 434 -22.76 2.71 -17.69
C ALA A 434 -21.75 1.56 -17.65
N ALA A 435 -21.34 1.17 -16.43
CA ALA A 435 -20.46 0.01 -16.21
C ALA A 435 -21.17 -1.05 -15.37
N VAL A 436 -20.82 -2.31 -15.61
CA VAL A 436 -21.50 -3.48 -15.01
C VAL A 436 -20.48 -4.36 -14.29
N THR A 437 -20.84 -4.87 -13.11
CA THR A 437 -20.09 -5.94 -12.44
C THR A 437 -21.05 -6.97 -11.85
N GLY A 438 -20.61 -8.20 -11.76
CA GLY A 438 -21.37 -9.28 -11.16
C GLY A 438 -20.90 -10.64 -11.68
N GLU A 439 -20.90 -11.63 -10.84
CA GLU A 439 -20.73 -13.03 -11.23
C GLU A 439 -22.07 -13.56 -11.75
N ILE A 440 -22.05 -14.26 -12.89
CA ILE A 440 -23.25 -14.85 -13.47
C ILE A 440 -23.32 -16.35 -13.15
N SER A 441 -24.43 -16.80 -12.57
CA SER A 441 -24.68 -18.23 -12.34
C SER A 441 -25.30 -18.87 -13.59
N VAL A 442 -25.23 -20.20 -13.67
CA VAL A 442 -25.87 -20.99 -14.74
C VAL A 442 -27.37 -20.72 -14.83
N SER A 443 -28.02 -20.44 -13.70
CA SER A 443 -29.44 -20.10 -13.64
C SER A 443 -29.76 -18.66 -14.02
N GLY A 444 -28.75 -17.83 -14.36
CA GLY A 444 -28.92 -16.43 -14.72
C GLY A 444 -29.01 -15.47 -13.54
N GLN A 445 -28.75 -15.93 -12.32
CA GLN A 445 -28.67 -15.03 -11.15
C GLN A 445 -27.34 -14.31 -11.14
N VAL A 446 -27.38 -13.00 -10.83
CA VAL A 446 -26.19 -12.18 -10.65
C VAL A 446 -25.82 -12.20 -9.17
N ARG A 447 -24.64 -12.74 -8.87
CA ARG A 447 -24.12 -12.95 -7.52
C ARG A 447 -23.19 -11.81 -7.09
N ALA A 448 -23.05 -11.65 -5.77
CA ALA A 448 -22.16 -10.68 -5.16
C ALA A 448 -20.71 -10.83 -5.62
N VAL A 449 -20.01 -9.71 -5.71
CA VAL A 449 -18.60 -9.63 -6.08
C VAL A 449 -17.84 -8.74 -5.08
N GLY A 450 -16.54 -8.96 -4.93
CA GLY A 450 -15.71 -8.13 -4.07
C GLY A 450 -15.32 -6.80 -4.73
N GLY A 451 -14.84 -5.86 -3.89
CA GLY A 451 -14.23 -4.62 -4.33
C GLY A 451 -15.23 -3.61 -4.94
N ILE A 452 -16.45 -3.57 -4.44
CA ILE A 452 -17.48 -2.64 -4.96
C ILE A 452 -17.04 -1.18 -4.82
N PHE A 453 -16.39 -0.85 -3.71
CA PHE A 453 -15.90 0.49 -3.44
C PHE A 453 -14.85 0.93 -4.47
N GLU A 454 -13.82 0.09 -4.69
CA GLU A 454 -12.77 0.34 -5.66
C GLU A 454 -13.34 0.42 -7.08
N LYS A 455 -14.28 -0.46 -7.41
CA LYS A 455 -14.98 -0.48 -8.71
C LYS A 455 -15.77 0.81 -8.94
N ALA A 456 -16.44 1.33 -7.91
CA ALA A 456 -17.18 2.59 -7.99
C ALA A 456 -16.25 3.77 -8.26
N TYR A 457 -15.10 3.82 -7.58
CA TYR A 457 -14.07 4.83 -7.85
C TYR A 457 -13.54 4.74 -9.29
N GLY A 458 -13.24 3.52 -9.75
CA GLY A 458 -12.79 3.29 -11.13
C GLY A 458 -13.82 3.73 -12.17
N ALA A 459 -15.10 3.43 -11.94
CA ALA A 459 -16.21 3.84 -12.79
C ALA A 459 -16.35 5.37 -12.85
N SER A 460 -16.39 6.03 -11.71
CA SER A 460 -16.49 7.48 -11.61
C SER A 460 -15.37 8.19 -12.37
N ARG A 461 -14.12 7.72 -12.21
CA ARG A 461 -12.96 8.29 -12.91
C ARG A 461 -12.96 8.08 -14.42
N ALA A 462 -13.55 6.98 -14.88
CA ALA A 462 -13.74 6.73 -16.30
C ALA A 462 -14.93 7.51 -16.90
N GLY A 463 -15.56 8.38 -16.13
CA GLY A 463 -16.69 9.21 -16.54
C GLY A 463 -18.03 8.45 -16.62
N MET A 464 -18.12 7.25 -16.03
CA MET A 464 -19.37 6.48 -16.00
C MET A 464 -20.40 7.18 -15.13
N LYS A 465 -21.63 7.32 -15.62
CA LYS A 465 -22.76 7.91 -14.89
C LYS A 465 -23.46 6.90 -14.01
N ASP A 466 -23.54 5.65 -14.49
CA ASP A 466 -24.24 4.59 -13.79
C ASP A 466 -23.31 3.40 -13.57
N MET A 467 -23.47 2.78 -12.40
CA MET A 467 -22.85 1.51 -12.06
C MET A 467 -23.90 0.48 -11.72
N ILE A 468 -23.91 -0.64 -12.45
CA ILE A 468 -24.85 -1.74 -12.23
C ILE A 468 -24.15 -2.82 -11.41
N ILE A 469 -24.69 -3.12 -10.24
CA ILE A 469 -24.13 -4.07 -9.27
C ILE A 469 -25.15 -5.14 -8.87
N PRO A 470 -24.67 -6.28 -8.33
CA PRO A 470 -25.57 -7.29 -7.76
C PRO A 470 -26.35 -6.73 -6.56
N VAL A 471 -27.60 -7.15 -6.43
CA VAL A 471 -28.46 -6.77 -5.29
C VAL A 471 -27.86 -7.21 -3.96
N GLU A 472 -27.14 -8.33 -3.93
CA GLU A 472 -26.45 -8.86 -2.76
C GLU A 472 -25.36 -7.92 -2.23
N ASN A 473 -24.81 -7.01 -3.06
CA ASN A 473 -23.84 -6.00 -2.65
C ASN A 473 -24.45 -4.68 -2.16
N LYS A 474 -25.79 -4.57 -2.09
CA LYS A 474 -26.47 -3.33 -1.71
C LYS A 474 -26.02 -2.80 -0.33
N ASP A 475 -25.83 -3.71 0.63
CA ASP A 475 -25.45 -3.36 1.99
C ASP A 475 -24.02 -2.79 2.10
N GLU A 476 -23.12 -3.17 1.20
CA GLU A 476 -21.77 -2.62 1.12
C GLU A 476 -21.80 -1.12 0.79
N ILE A 477 -22.63 -0.71 -0.18
CA ILE A 477 -22.78 0.70 -0.58
C ILE A 477 -23.38 1.51 0.55
N THR A 478 -24.40 0.99 1.23
CA THR A 478 -25.07 1.69 2.30
C THR A 478 -24.16 1.89 3.51
N LYS A 479 -23.31 0.93 3.84
CA LYS A 479 -22.34 1.01 4.95
C LYS A 479 -21.22 2.02 4.69
N HIS A 480 -20.84 2.22 3.45
CA HIS A 480 -19.72 3.09 3.07
C HIS A 480 -20.15 4.50 2.65
N HIS A 481 -21.46 4.85 2.74
CA HIS A 481 -22.00 6.17 2.34
C HIS A 481 -21.41 6.67 1.01
N LEU A 482 -21.33 5.77 0.02
CA LEU A 482 -20.96 6.17 -1.33
C LEU A 482 -22.08 7.08 -1.87
N ASN A 483 -21.83 8.39 -1.88
CA ASN A 483 -22.63 9.33 -2.65
C ASN A 483 -22.36 9.11 -4.14
N LEU A 484 -22.93 8.06 -4.68
CA LEU A 484 -23.05 7.85 -6.11
C LEU A 484 -24.29 8.62 -6.53
N ASN A 485 -24.09 9.86 -7.03
CA ASN A 485 -25.11 10.62 -7.73
C ASN A 485 -25.26 10.08 -9.13
#